data_e350f29ac9a0a1e49112860839884ce4
#
_entry.id   e350f29ac9a0a1e49112860839884ce4
#
_cell.length_a   1.000
_cell.length_b   1.000
_cell.length_c   1.000
_cell.angle_alpha   90.00
_cell.angle_beta   90.00
_cell.angle_gamma   90.00
#
_symmetry.space_group_name_H-M   'P 1'
#
loop_
_entity.id
_entity.type
_entity.pdbx_description
1 polymer ?
#
loop_
_entity_poly.entity_id
_entity_poly.type
_entity_poly.pdbx_seq_one_letter_code
_entity_poly.pdbx_strand_id
1 'polypeptide(L)' 'MKVGDLVQLQRGTRKHWDLPTGIALLVEKLPRNDSLEYDWKVFVDGRNIELGRQLEQSAEVISESR' A
#
# COMPACT_ATOMS: atom_id res chain seq x y z
N MET A 1 -4.46 -1.02 -10.03
CA MET A 1 -3.33 -0.69 -9.15
C MET A 1 -2.12 -1.51 -9.60
N LYS A 2 -0.98 -0.87 -9.76
CA LYS A 2 0.23 -1.53 -10.27
C LYS A 2 1.48 -0.91 -9.65
N VAL A 3 2.61 -1.61 -9.77
CA VAL A 3 3.89 -1.13 -9.28
C VAL A 3 4.19 0.25 -9.88
N GLY A 4 4.62 1.18 -9.05
CA GLY A 4 4.89 2.56 -9.44
C GLY A 4 3.75 3.51 -9.18
N ASP A 5 2.55 3.01 -8.91
CA ASP A 5 1.41 3.86 -8.60
C ASP A 5 1.58 4.50 -7.22
N LEU A 6 1.11 5.75 -7.10
CA LEU A 6 0.98 6.41 -5.80
C LEU A 6 -0.46 6.29 -5.32
N VAL A 7 -0.62 5.90 -4.08
CA VAL A 7 -1.95 5.71 -3.50
C VAL A 7 -2.07 6.44 -2.17
N GLN A 8 -3.29 6.83 -1.83
CA GLN A 8 -3.62 7.40 -0.53
C GLN A 8 -4.19 6.31 0.35
N LEU A 9 -3.52 6.03 1.47
CA LEU A 9 -3.99 5.04 2.41
C LEU A 9 -5.16 5.57 3.22
N GLN A 10 -6.05 4.66 3.62
CA GLN A 10 -7.18 5.00 4.47
C GLN A 10 -6.71 5.47 5.84
N ARG A 11 -7.55 6.26 6.48
CA ARG A 11 -7.28 6.79 7.81
C ARG A 11 -6.97 5.69 8.83
N GLY A 12 -7.70 4.58 8.78
CA GLY A 12 -7.48 3.45 9.69
C GLY A 12 -6.11 2.82 9.51
N THR A 13 -5.68 2.64 8.26
CA THR A 13 -4.35 2.11 7.93
C THR A 13 -3.27 3.06 8.41
N ARG A 14 -3.45 4.36 8.16
CA ARG A 14 -2.49 5.39 8.59
C ARG A 14 -2.32 5.39 10.10
N LYS A 15 -3.42 5.26 10.82
CA LYS A 15 -3.40 5.23 12.28
C LYS A 15 -2.72 3.96 12.80
N HIS A 16 -3.03 2.82 12.19
CA HIS A 16 -2.44 1.54 12.59
C HIS A 16 -0.92 1.54 12.45
N TRP A 17 -0.42 2.11 11.36
CA TRP A 17 1.01 2.15 11.06
C TRP A 17 1.70 3.42 11.50
N ASP A 18 0.97 4.38 12.09
CA ASP A 18 1.48 5.67 12.51
C ASP A 18 2.12 6.43 11.34
N LEU A 19 1.34 6.63 10.30
CA LEU A 19 1.81 7.24 9.05
C LEU A 19 1.26 8.67 8.93
N PRO A 20 2.10 9.70 9.02
CA PRO A 20 1.63 11.10 8.99
C PRO A 20 0.92 11.48 7.69
N THR A 21 1.47 11.09 6.54
CA THR A 21 0.89 11.48 5.25
C THR A 21 0.00 10.41 4.63
N GLY A 22 0.39 9.15 4.79
CA GLY A 22 -0.34 8.03 4.19
C GLY A 22 -0.25 7.94 2.68
N ILE A 23 0.65 8.71 2.05
CA ILE A 23 0.87 8.61 0.60
C ILE A 23 1.92 7.55 0.36
N ALA A 24 1.53 6.48 -0.32
CA ALA A 24 2.36 5.30 -0.48
C ALA A 24 2.69 5.05 -1.95
N LEU A 25 3.94 4.64 -2.19
CA LEU A 25 4.38 4.19 -3.50
C LEU A 25 4.34 2.67 -3.53
N LEU A 26 3.66 2.10 -4.51
CA LEU A 26 3.61 0.66 -4.69
C LEU A 26 4.93 0.17 -5.25
N VAL A 27 5.69 -0.55 -4.44
CA VAL A 27 7.05 -0.97 -4.78
C VAL A 27 7.08 -2.33 -5.41
N GLU A 28 6.33 -3.28 -4.85
CA GLU A 28 6.36 -4.65 -5.31
C GLU A 28 5.03 -5.33 -5.01
N LYS A 29 4.58 -6.15 -5.95
CA LYS A 29 3.42 -7.01 -5.73
C LYS A 29 3.92 -8.34 -5.18
N LEU A 30 3.51 -8.66 -3.96
CA LEU A 30 3.95 -9.88 -3.29
C LEU A 30 3.15 -11.10 -3.75
N PRO A 31 3.78 -12.26 -3.91
CA PRO A 31 3.06 -13.47 -4.24
C PRO A 31 2.03 -13.78 -3.16
N ARG A 32 0.83 -14.10 -3.57
CA ARG A 32 -0.22 -14.46 -2.66
C ARG A 32 -0.28 -15.98 -2.53
N ASN A 33 -0.35 -16.45 -1.29
CA ASN A 33 -0.64 -17.85 -1.02
C ASN A 33 -1.58 -17.91 0.19
N ASP A 34 -2.04 -19.12 0.50
CA ASP A 34 -3.08 -19.30 1.53
C ASP A 34 -2.68 -18.85 2.92
N SER A 35 -1.39 -18.78 3.21
CA SER A 35 -0.90 -18.39 4.52
C SER A 35 -0.50 -16.92 4.61
N LEU A 36 -0.45 -16.20 3.49
CA LEU A 36 -0.06 -14.80 3.46
C LEU A 36 -1.27 -13.88 3.41
N GLU A 37 -1.22 -12.84 4.24
CA GLU A 37 -2.27 -11.82 4.25
C GLU A 37 -1.88 -10.58 3.44
N TYR A 38 -0.63 -10.48 2.99
CA TYR A 38 -0.10 -9.29 2.36
C TYR A 38 0.13 -9.50 0.87
N ASP A 39 -0.36 -8.55 0.08
CA ASP A 39 -0.24 -8.57 -1.37
C ASP A 39 0.75 -7.53 -1.90
N TRP A 40 0.98 -6.47 -1.15
CA TRP A 40 1.75 -5.34 -1.65
C TRP A 40 2.81 -4.88 -0.69
N LYS A 41 3.99 -4.61 -1.24
CA LYS A 41 5.05 -3.91 -0.52
C LYS A 41 4.97 -2.45 -0.95
N VAL A 42 4.88 -1.55 0.01
CA VAL A 42 4.75 -0.12 -0.28
C VAL A 42 5.80 0.67 0.48
N PHE A 43 6.20 1.79 -0.10
CA PHE A 43 7.10 2.75 0.54
C PHE A 43 6.28 3.97 0.94
N VAL A 44 6.26 4.29 2.22
CA VAL A 44 5.46 5.37 2.78
C VAL A 44 6.17 5.97 3.97
N ASP A 45 6.26 7.31 3.98
CA ASP A 45 6.87 8.06 5.09
C ASP A 45 8.25 7.54 5.50
N GLY A 46 9.08 7.18 4.51
CA GLY A 46 10.45 6.71 4.74
C GLY A 46 10.56 5.25 5.14
N ARG A 47 9.47 4.49 5.12
CA ARG A 47 9.46 3.09 5.53
C ARG A 47 8.89 2.18 4.46
N ASN A 48 9.36 0.94 4.42
CA ASN A 48 8.75 -0.12 3.62
C ASN A 48 7.83 -0.91 4.52
N ILE A 49 6.58 -1.04 4.12
CA ILE A 49 5.61 -1.87 4.84
C ILE A 49 4.89 -2.80 3.88
N GLU A 50 4.36 -3.90 4.41
CA GLU A 50 3.62 -4.87 3.63
C GLU A 50 2.14 -4.77 3.99
N LEU A 51 1.30 -4.61 2.97
CA LEU A 51 -0.14 -4.47 3.13
C LEU A 51 -0.87 -5.55 2.37
N GLY A 52 -1.97 -6.01 2.94
CA GLY A 52 -2.78 -7.05 2.35
C GLY A 52 -3.65 -6.55 1.20
N ARG A 53 -4.42 -7.48 0.65
CA ARG A 53 -5.30 -7.18 -0.49
C ARG A 53 -6.33 -6.09 -0.20
N GLN A 54 -6.60 -5.81 1.06
CA GLN A 54 -7.51 -4.73 1.42
C GLN A 54 -7.03 -3.38 0.91
N LEU A 55 -5.74 -3.26 0.63
CA LEU A 55 -5.20 -2.06 0.02
C LEU A 55 -5.90 -1.73 -1.29
N GLU A 56 -6.12 -2.73 -2.14
CA GLU A 56 -6.78 -2.52 -3.43
C GLU A 56 -8.23 -2.06 -3.28
N GLN A 57 -8.87 -2.43 -2.18
CA GLN A 57 -10.26 -2.07 -1.92
C GLN A 57 -10.38 -0.72 -1.24
N SER A 58 -9.39 -0.33 -0.47
CA SER A 58 -9.49 0.81 0.43
C SER A 58 -8.61 2.00 0.06
N ALA A 59 -7.53 1.79 -0.66
CA ALA A 59 -6.64 2.87 -1.04
C ALA A 59 -7.12 3.54 -2.32
N GLU A 60 -6.94 4.86 -2.39
CA GLU A 60 -7.28 5.63 -3.57
C GLU A 60 -6.02 5.87 -4.40
N VAL A 61 -6.05 5.55 -5.68
CA VAL A 61 -4.93 5.82 -6.57
C VAL A 61 -4.87 7.32 -6.86
N ILE A 62 -3.76 7.95 -6.48
CA ILE A 62 -3.56 9.38 -6.66
C ILE A 62 -2.89 9.64 -8.00
N SER A 63 -1.89 8.84 -8.34
CA SER A 63 -1.13 8.99 -9.57
C SER A 63 -0.78 7.62 -10.11
N GLU A 64 -1.19 7.36 -11.35
CA GLU A 64 -0.92 6.08 -12.01
C GLU A 64 0.44 6.08 -12.67
N SER A 65 1.17 4.97 -12.53
CA SER A 65 2.39 4.74 -13.27
C SER A 65 2.08 4.50 -14.74
N ARG A 66 2.91 5.03 -15.62
CA ARG A 66 2.75 4.86 -17.06
C ARG A 66 3.83 3.93 -17.62
#